data_ab61c2a561d7db32032d40801ce7c738
#
_entry.id   ab61c2a561d7db32032d40801ce7c738
#
_cell.length_a   1.000
_cell.length_b   1.000
_cell.length_c   1.000
_cell.angle_alpha   90.00
_cell.angle_beta   90.00
_cell.angle_gamma   90.00
#
_symmetry.space_group_name_H-M   'P 1'
#
loop_
_entity.id
_entity.type
_entity.pdbx_description
1 polymer ?
#
loop_
_entity_poly.entity_id
_entity_poly.type
_entity_poly.pdbx_seq_one_letter_code
_entity_poly.pdbx_strand_id
1 'polypeptide(L)'
;MELDKFQNQLYHDLVRLIEESRAFVANTANKTITLMYWKIGHRVNNDFLDNQRAEYGKQIVSQLATQLQQYFGKRGFQERNIRRMMQFAELFPDFQIVSQAATKLSWSHIIELLSLKEEIKREFYLTMALNETWGRDALRGKIDGMLFERTLISGIPDELIKTELANMRNGISMSPDLIFKSPYFLDFTGLTGMYSEKNLEDSLIVSLEQFIMELGMGFTFVERQKRMIIDGEDFYLDLLFYHRKLKRLIAIELKLGKFKAAHKGQMELYLRWLDKYEKQSGEETPLGLILCAEGGQEQIELLQLEKAGIKVAEYLTELPDRQLLIDKLHRELEIKRQLFENRKEDDKE
;
A
#
# COMPACT_ATOMS: atom_id res chain seq x y z
N MET A 1 -19.25 -43.09 -14.14
CA MET A 1 -19.12 -41.69 -14.68
C MET A 1 -19.99 -40.67 -13.97
N GLU A 2 -21.29 -40.91 -13.73
CA GLU A 2 -22.13 -39.99 -12.90
C GLU A 2 -21.81 -40.07 -11.40
N LEU A 3 -21.58 -41.28 -10.88
CA LEU A 3 -21.24 -41.52 -9.48
C LEU A 3 -19.91 -40.85 -9.09
N ASP A 4 -18.91 -40.91 -10.00
CA ASP A 4 -17.60 -40.27 -9.80
C ASP A 4 -17.70 -38.72 -9.82
N LYS A 5 -18.55 -38.16 -10.67
CA LYS A 5 -18.82 -36.72 -10.69
C LYS A 5 -19.51 -36.25 -9.38
N PHE A 6 -20.47 -37.03 -8.90
CA PHE A 6 -21.17 -36.72 -7.65
C PHE A 6 -20.23 -36.84 -6.42
N GLN A 7 -19.37 -37.87 -6.37
CA GLN A 7 -18.37 -38.01 -5.31
C GLN A 7 -17.37 -36.88 -5.32
N ASN A 8 -16.86 -36.47 -6.50
CA ASN A 8 -15.98 -35.33 -6.62
C ASN A 8 -16.65 -34.02 -6.19
N GLN A 9 -17.89 -33.79 -6.58
CA GLN A 9 -18.64 -32.60 -6.17
C GLN A 9 -18.83 -32.56 -4.65
N LEU A 10 -19.28 -33.66 -4.07
CA LEU A 10 -19.46 -33.80 -2.61
C LEU A 10 -18.13 -33.59 -1.88
N TYR A 11 -17.03 -34.15 -2.37
CA TYR A 11 -15.69 -33.95 -1.79
C TYR A 11 -15.31 -32.45 -1.77
N HIS A 12 -15.45 -31.73 -2.89
CA HIS A 12 -15.15 -30.32 -2.99
C HIS A 12 -16.04 -29.47 -2.07
N ASP A 13 -17.33 -29.80 -1.96
CA ASP A 13 -18.26 -29.10 -1.07
C ASP A 13 -17.88 -29.32 0.39
N LEU A 14 -17.48 -30.53 0.79
CA LEU A 14 -17.01 -30.82 2.14
C LEU A 14 -15.69 -30.12 2.45
N VAL A 15 -14.73 -30.11 1.52
CA VAL A 15 -13.46 -29.39 1.67
C VAL A 15 -13.74 -27.91 1.89
N ARG A 16 -14.58 -27.29 1.06
CA ARG A 16 -14.96 -25.88 1.20
C ARG A 16 -15.60 -25.61 2.55
N LEU A 17 -16.56 -26.42 2.99
CA LEU A 17 -17.22 -26.28 4.29
C LEU A 17 -16.23 -26.33 5.46
N ILE A 18 -15.26 -27.27 5.39
CA ILE A 18 -14.23 -27.43 6.43
C ILE A 18 -13.29 -26.22 6.42
N GLU A 19 -12.85 -25.75 5.24
CA GLU A 19 -11.97 -24.60 5.12
C GLU A 19 -12.62 -23.31 5.60
N GLU A 20 -13.88 -23.06 5.22
CA GLU A 20 -14.67 -21.92 5.70
C GLU A 20 -14.83 -21.94 7.22
N SER A 21 -15.13 -23.12 7.80
CA SER A 21 -15.27 -23.27 9.24
C SER A 21 -13.96 -23.04 9.99
N ARG A 22 -12.84 -23.54 9.47
CA ARG A 22 -11.50 -23.32 10.03
C ARG A 22 -11.11 -21.84 9.96
N ALA A 23 -11.35 -21.19 8.82
CA ALA A 23 -11.09 -19.76 8.64
C ALA A 23 -11.94 -18.92 9.61
N PHE A 24 -13.22 -19.25 9.80
CA PHE A 24 -14.09 -18.57 10.76
C PHE A 24 -13.56 -18.67 12.18
N VAL A 25 -13.18 -19.88 12.63
CA VAL A 25 -12.63 -20.09 13.98
C VAL A 25 -11.32 -19.31 14.15
N ALA A 26 -10.42 -19.38 13.19
CA ALA A 26 -9.15 -18.67 13.22
C ALA A 26 -9.34 -17.14 13.29
N ASN A 27 -10.23 -16.59 12.48
CA ASN A 27 -10.55 -15.16 12.47
C ASN A 27 -11.21 -14.70 13.79
N THR A 28 -12.14 -15.49 14.32
CA THR A 28 -12.79 -15.20 15.59
C THR A 28 -11.79 -15.23 16.75
N ALA A 29 -10.90 -16.22 16.78
CA ALA A 29 -9.84 -16.30 17.78
C ALA A 29 -8.88 -15.11 17.69
N ASN A 30 -8.41 -14.75 16.49
CA ASN A 30 -7.53 -13.61 16.26
C ASN A 30 -8.17 -12.28 16.72
N LYS A 31 -9.45 -12.06 16.35
CA LYS A 31 -10.22 -10.90 16.79
C LYS A 31 -10.29 -10.84 18.31
N THR A 32 -10.67 -11.93 18.93
CA THR A 32 -10.85 -12.01 20.39
C THR A 32 -9.53 -11.75 21.13
N ILE A 33 -8.43 -12.34 20.66
CA ILE A 33 -7.09 -12.15 21.24
C ILE A 33 -6.63 -10.71 21.09
N THR A 34 -6.79 -10.10 19.91
CA THR A 34 -6.38 -8.71 19.66
C THR A 34 -7.15 -7.74 20.56
N LEU A 35 -8.46 -7.91 20.67
CA LEU A 35 -9.30 -7.09 21.57
C LEU A 35 -8.97 -7.31 23.04
N MET A 36 -8.69 -8.54 23.46
CA MET A 36 -8.27 -8.85 24.82
C MET A 36 -6.94 -8.14 25.14
N TYR A 37 -5.97 -8.18 24.25
CA TYR A 37 -4.68 -7.52 24.45
C TYR A 37 -4.81 -6.00 24.54
N TRP A 38 -5.67 -5.39 23.73
CA TRP A 38 -5.97 -3.98 23.87
C TRP A 38 -6.61 -3.65 25.25
N LYS A 39 -7.61 -4.43 25.67
CA LYS A 39 -8.26 -4.25 26.98
C LYS A 39 -7.28 -4.41 28.14
N ILE A 40 -6.37 -5.37 28.07
CA ILE A 40 -5.31 -5.54 29.07
C ILE A 40 -4.43 -4.30 29.11
N GLY A 41 -3.94 -3.84 27.95
CA GLY A 41 -3.10 -2.66 27.86
C GLY A 41 -3.80 -1.41 28.39
N HIS A 42 -5.05 -1.20 27.99
CA HIS A 42 -5.88 -0.08 28.45
C HIS A 42 -6.09 -0.09 29.98
N ARG A 43 -6.39 -1.26 30.53
CA ARG A 43 -6.57 -1.42 31.98
C ARG A 43 -5.28 -1.13 32.75
N VAL A 44 -4.15 -1.68 32.29
CA VAL A 44 -2.86 -1.46 32.91
C VAL A 44 -2.47 0.02 32.82
N ASN A 45 -2.64 0.68 31.68
CA ASN A 45 -2.34 2.12 31.53
C ASN A 45 -3.16 3.00 32.49
N ASN A 46 -4.47 2.72 32.64
CA ASN A 46 -5.32 3.50 33.52
C ASN A 46 -4.88 3.38 35.00
N ASP A 47 -4.54 2.17 35.45
CA ASP A 47 -4.05 1.97 36.81
C ASP A 47 -2.67 2.61 37.05
N PHE A 48 -1.85 2.82 35.99
CA PHE A 48 -0.57 3.52 36.07
C PHE A 48 -0.71 5.04 36.09
N LEU A 49 -1.65 5.59 35.30
CA LEU A 49 -1.88 7.04 35.22
C LEU A 49 -2.40 7.59 36.56
N ASP A 50 -3.20 6.82 37.30
CA ASP A 50 -3.70 7.20 38.62
C ASP A 50 -2.60 7.19 39.70
N ASN A 51 -1.46 6.53 39.50
CA ASN A 51 -0.43 6.32 40.54
C ASN A 51 0.93 7.05 40.31
N GLN A 52 1.04 8.10 39.54
CA GLN A 52 2.17 9.08 39.43
C GLN A 52 3.63 8.59 39.70
N ARG A 53 3.98 7.29 39.55
CA ARG A 53 5.31 6.76 39.91
C ARG A 53 5.93 5.91 38.80
N ALA A 54 6.66 6.57 37.89
CA ALA A 54 7.36 5.94 36.75
C ALA A 54 8.38 4.84 37.17
N GLU A 55 9.00 4.94 38.32
CA GLU A 55 9.98 3.93 38.81
C GLU A 55 9.30 2.66 39.31
N TYR A 56 8.17 2.76 39.98
CA TYR A 56 7.36 1.61 40.40
C TYR A 56 6.71 0.88 39.21
N GLY A 57 6.43 1.60 38.14
CA GLY A 57 5.78 1.07 36.95
C GLY A 57 6.53 -0.10 36.28
N LYS A 58 7.85 -0.05 36.25
CA LYS A 58 8.65 -1.13 35.64
C LYS A 58 8.56 -2.42 36.47
N GLN A 59 8.62 -2.32 37.80
CA GLN A 59 8.52 -3.47 38.69
C GLN A 59 7.13 -4.10 38.66
N ILE A 60 6.08 -3.30 38.64
CA ILE A 60 4.70 -3.78 38.60
C ILE A 60 4.42 -4.60 37.31
N VAL A 61 4.84 -4.11 36.12
CA VAL A 61 4.66 -4.85 34.88
C VAL A 61 5.40 -6.20 34.92
N SER A 62 6.61 -6.23 35.48
CA SER A 62 7.37 -7.48 35.61
C SER A 62 6.71 -8.48 36.57
N GLN A 63 6.20 -7.99 37.71
CA GLN A 63 5.46 -8.81 38.68
C GLN A 63 4.13 -9.33 38.09
N LEU A 64 3.38 -8.45 37.43
CA LEU A 64 2.15 -8.81 36.73
C LEU A 64 2.41 -9.88 35.65
N ALA A 65 3.47 -9.71 34.86
CA ALA A 65 3.88 -10.70 33.88
C ALA A 65 4.14 -12.07 34.52
N THR A 66 4.88 -12.09 35.64
CA THR A 66 5.20 -13.31 36.37
C THR A 66 3.92 -14.00 36.90
N GLN A 67 3.00 -13.24 37.51
CA GLN A 67 1.75 -13.77 38.04
C GLN A 67 0.84 -14.32 36.91
N LEU A 68 0.70 -13.59 35.80
CA LEU A 68 -0.07 -14.04 34.67
C LEU A 68 0.51 -15.30 34.02
N GLN A 69 1.86 -15.39 33.91
CA GLN A 69 2.52 -16.57 33.40
C GLN A 69 2.37 -17.81 34.31
N GLN A 70 2.34 -17.59 35.63
CA GLN A 70 2.07 -18.67 36.58
C GLN A 70 0.65 -19.24 36.46
N TYR A 71 -0.33 -18.36 36.22
CA TYR A 71 -1.74 -18.74 36.16
C TYR A 71 -2.16 -19.27 34.78
N PHE A 72 -1.76 -18.58 33.68
CA PHE A 72 -2.20 -18.87 32.31
C PHE A 72 -1.12 -19.54 31.44
N GLY A 73 0.09 -19.75 31.97
CA GLY A 73 1.22 -20.26 31.23
C GLY A 73 2.07 -19.15 30.58
N LYS A 74 3.27 -19.54 30.14
CA LYS A 74 4.28 -18.58 29.61
C LYS A 74 3.89 -17.89 28.31
N ARG A 75 2.98 -18.47 27.55
CA ARG A 75 2.66 -18.00 26.18
C ARG A 75 1.74 -16.78 26.22
N GLY A 76 2.19 -15.67 25.64
CA GLY A 76 1.37 -14.46 25.50
C GLY A 76 1.53 -13.42 26.61
N PHE A 77 1.99 -13.79 27.81
CA PHE A 77 2.08 -12.90 28.99
C PHE A 77 3.51 -12.58 29.45
N GLN A 78 4.48 -12.66 28.52
CA GLN A 78 5.82 -12.15 28.80
C GLN A 78 5.79 -10.62 28.98
N GLU A 79 6.68 -10.07 29.80
CA GLU A 79 6.78 -8.64 30.10
C GLU A 79 6.82 -7.79 28.81
N ARG A 80 7.61 -8.21 27.82
CA ARG A 80 7.68 -7.54 26.51
C ARG A 80 6.32 -7.46 25.84
N ASN A 81 5.50 -8.50 25.93
CA ASN A 81 4.19 -8.52 25.29
C ASN A 81 3.17 -7.66 26.05
N ILE A 82 3.23 -7.62 27.37
CA ILE A 82 2.39 -6.72 28.19
C ILE A 82 2.73 -5.26 27.87
N ARG A 83 4.01 -4.91 27.74
CA ARG A 83 4.42 -3.56 27.30
C ARG A 83 3.89 -3.20 25.92
N ARG A 84 3.85 -4.16 24.98
CA ARG A 84 3.23 -3.97 23.66
C ARG A 84 1.72 -3.79 23.74
N MET A 85 1.05 -4.49 24.66
CA MET A 85 -0.39 -4.30 24.90
C MET A 85 -0.67 -2.90 25.44
N MET A 86 0.16 -2.41 26.36
CA MET A 86 0.09 -1.05 26.90
C MET A 86 0.30 -0.01 25.78
N GLN A 87 1.35 -0.18 24.97
CA GLN A 87 1.64 0.68 23.82
C GLN A 87 0.50 0.64 22.78
N PHE A 88 -0.11 -0.52 22.57
CA PHE A 88 -1.27 -0.66 21.67
C PHE A 88 -2.45 0.18 22.13
N ALA A 89 -2.81 0.11 23.41
CA ALA A 89 -3.89 0.91 23.95
C ALA A 89 -3.59 2.41 23.96
N GLU A 90 -2.32 2.81 24.14
CA GLU A 90 -1.88 4.19 24.09
C GLU A 90 -1.92 4.78 22.68
N LEU A 91 -1.37 4.05 21.70
CA LEU A 91 -1.28 4.51 20.32
C LEU A 91 -2.61 4.40 19.54
N PHE A 92 -3.54 3.56 20.01
CA PHE A 92 -4.87 3.36 19.43
C PHE A 92 -5.95 3.50 20.51
N PRO A 93 -6.21 4.73 20.97
CA PRO A 93 -7.15 4.96 22.09
C PRO A 93 -8.62 4.73 21.69
N ASP A 94 -8.95 4.85 20.40
CA ASP A 94 -10.31 4.66 19.91
C ASP A 94 -10.64 3.18 19.77
N PHE A 95 -11.54 2.70 20.66
CA PHE A 95 -11.99 1.31 20.63
C PHE A 95 -12.73 0.92 19.35
N GLN A 96 -13.39 1.85 18.66
CA GLN A 96 -14.08 1.54 17.41
C GLN A 96 -13.09 1.20 16.31
N ILE A 97 -12.00 1.99 16.19
CA ILE A 97 -10.89 1.71 15.26
C ILE A 97 -10.26 0.36 15.57
N VAL A 98 -9.99 0.08 16.85
CA VAL A 98 -9.40 -1.19 17.30
C VAL A 98 -10.33 -2.37 16.99
N SER A 99 -11.63 -2.23 17.26
CA SER A 99 -12.61 -3.27 16.98
C SER A 99 -12.72 -3.58 15.49
N GLN A 100 -12.67 -2.57 14.65
CA GLN A 100 -12.66 -2.69 13.19
C GLN A 100 -11.36 -3.35 12.71
N ALA A 101 -10.21 -2.89 13.21
CA ALA A 101 -8.91 -3.45 12.88
C ALA A 101 -8.81 -4.95 13.25
N ALA A 102 -9.29 -5.32 14.42
CA ALA A 102 -9.26 -6.70 14.92
C ALA A 102 -10.10 -7.70 14.09
N THR A 103 -10.99 -7.22 13.21
CA THR A 103 -11.74 -8.09 12.30
C THR A 103 -10.88 -8.69 11.19
N LYS A 104 -9.81 -8.01 10.80
CA LYS A 104 -8.95 -8.40 9.66
C LYS A 104 -7.49 -8.55 10.05
N LEU A 105 -7.02 -7.85 11.10
CA LEU A 105 -5.64 -7.83 11.53
C LEU A 105 -5.44 -8.68 12.79
N SER A 106 -4.41 -9.53 12.77
CA SER A 106 -3.98 -10.30 13.94
C SER A 106 -3.02 -9.48 14.81
N TRP A 107 -2.73 -9.97 16.01
CA TRP A 107 -1.74 -9.37 16.91
C TRP A 107 -0.37 -9.15 16.27
N SER A 108 0.05 -10.03 15.37
CA SER A 108 1.32 -9.86 14.65
C SER A 108 1.33 -8.65 13.70
N HIS A 109 0.21 -8.31 13.09
CA HIS A 109 0.08 -7.06 12.31
C HIS A 109 0.16 -5.84 13.23
N ILE A 110 -0.52 -5.88 14.36
CA ILE A 110 -0.47 -4.79 15.34
C ILE A 110 0.97 -4.54 15.78
N ILE A 111 1.75 -5.59 16.05
CA ILE A 111 3.18 -5.46 16.42
C ILE A 111 4.00 -4.70 15.36
N GLU A 112 3.77 -4.95 14.07
CA GLU A 112 4.45 -4.22 13.00
C GLU A 112 4.06 -2.72 13.04
N LEU A 113 2.78 -2.41 13.25
CA LEU A 113 2.29 -1.03 13.35
C LEU A 113 2.82 -0.29 14.60
N LEU A 114 3.01 -0.99 15.72
CA LEU A 114 3.56 -0.40 16.94
C LEU A 114 5.01 0.08 16.78
N SER A 115 5.73 -0.42 15.79
CA SER A 115 7.10 0.02 15.50
C SER A 115 7.16 1.42 14.86
N LEU A 116 6.04 1.91 14.33
CA LEU A 116 5.94 3.18 13.63
C LEU A 116 5.70 4.32 14.63
N LYS A 117 6.65 5.28 14.69
CA LYS A 117 6.60 6.40 15.64
C LYS A 117 5.56 7.45 15.24
N GLU A 118 5.47 7.77 13.95
CA GLU A 118 4.60 8.80 13.41
C GLU A 118 3.15 8.32 13.34
N GLU A 119 2.21 9.11 13.87
CA GLU A 119 0.79 8.76 13.91
C GLU A 119 0.21 8.62 12.50
N ILE A 120 0.45 9.58 11.61
CA ILE A 120 -0.06 9.56 10.23
C ILE A 120 0.46 8.34 9.44
N LYS A 121 1.73 7.97 9.65
CA LYS A 121 2.33 6.79 9.04
C LYS A 121 1.67 5.51 9.55
N ARG A 122 1.42 5.43 10.85
CA ARG A 122 0.73 4.32 11.50
C ARG A 122 -0.72 4.18 11.00
N GLU A 123 -1.42 5.29 10.89
CA GLU A 123 -2.77 5.38 10.34
C GLU A 123 -2.83 4.95 8.87
N PHE A 124 -1.88 5.41 8.06
CA PHE A 124 -1.75 5.02 6.66
C PHE A 124 -1.62 3.50 6.51
N TYR A 125 -0.63 2.89 7.18
CA TYR A 125 -0.41 1.45 7.07
C TYR A 125 -1.55 0.63 7.66
N LEU A 126 -2.21 1.09 8.74
CA LEU A 126 -3.41 0.46 9.28
C LEU A 126 -4.53 0.44 8.24
N THR A 127 -4.86 1.60 7.68
CA THR A 127 -5.96 1.76 6.72
C THR A 127 -5.68 0.96 5.44
N MET A 128 -4.46 1.03 4.92
CA MET A 128 -4.07 0.25 3.74
C MET A 128 -4.14 -1.26 4.00
N ALA A 129 -3.63 -1.73 5.15
CA ALA A 129 -3.68 -3.15 5.50
C ALA A 129 -5.12 -3.67 5.62
N LEU A 130 -6.05 -2.86 6.15
CA LEU A 130 -7.46 -3.19 6.25
C LEU A 130 -8.16 -3.26 4.89
N ASN A 131 -7.89 -2.31 4.01
CA ASN A 131 -8.55 -2.23 2.71
C ASN A 131 -7.98 -3.23 1.71
N GLU A 132 -6.67 -3.42 1.73
CA GLU A 132 -5.96 -4.31 0.84
C GLU A 132 -5.82 -5.75 1.38
N THR A 133 -6.32 -6.00 2.60
CA THR A 133 -6.24 -7.30 3.28
C THR A 133 -4.82 -7.89 3.29
N TRP A 134 -3.81 -7.04 3.56
CA TRP A 134 -2.42 -7.49 3.62
C TRP A 134 -2.21 -8.50 4.73
N GLY A 135 -1.50 -9.59 4.44
CA GLY A 135 -0.93 -10.45 5.46
C GLY A 135 0.22 -9.73 6.21
N ARG A 136 0.63 -10.26 7.37
CA ARG A 136 1.71 -9.67 8.17
C ARG A 136 2.99 -9.41 7.38
N ASP A 137 3.43 -10.39 6.59
CA ASP A 137 4.69 -10.29 5.84
C ASP A 137 4.59 -9.27 4.69
N ALA A 138 3.42 -9.17 4.05
CA ALA A 138 3.14 -8.13 3.07
C ALA A 138 3.15 -6.73 3.70
N LEU A 139 2.50 -6.56 4.87
CA LEU A 139 2.54 -5.30 5.63
C LEU A 139 3.98 -4.90 5.97
N ARG A 140 4.77 -5.84 6.50
CA ARG A 140 6.18 -5.62 6.81
C ARG A 140 6.97 -5.21 5.58
N GLY A 141 6.83 -5.95 4.47
CA GLY A 141 7.50 -5.61 3.21
C GLY A 141 7.13 -4.22 2.70
N LYS A 142 5.87 -3.77 2.88
CA LYS A 142 5.45 -2.40 2.52
C LYS A 142 6.04 -1.33 3.45
N ILE A 143 6.17 -1.63 4.75
CA ILE A 143 6.84 -0.74 5.71
C ILE A 143 8.33 -0.63 5.39
N ASP A 144 9.00 -1.76 5.18
CA ASP A 144 10.43 -1.80 4.86
C ASP A 144 10.72 -1.15 3.49
N GLY A 145 9.82 -1.31 2.51
CA GLY A 145 9.85 -0.65 1.21
C GLY A 145 9.42 0.83 1.24
N MET A 146 9.22 1.41 2.43
CA MET A 146 8.93 2.84 2.62
C MET A 146 7.74 3.34 1.78
N LEU A 147 6.64 2.56 1.71
CA LEU A 147 5.49 2.90 0.88
C LEU A 147 4.87 4.26 1.26
N PHE A 148 4.79 4.59 2.54
CA PHE A 148 4.25 5.87 3.01
C PHE A 148 5.12 7.03 2.54
N GLU A 149 6.43 6.95 2.74
CA GLU A 149 7.39 7.97 2.34
C GLU A 149 7.39 8.17 0.80
N ARG A 150 7.30 7.09 0.05
CA ARG A 150 7.19 7.13 -1.41
C ARG A 150 5.89 7.79 -1.87
N THR A 151 4.79 7.55 -1.17
CA THR A 151 3.50 8.21 -1.42
C THR A 151 3.60 9.72 -1.17
N LEU A 152 4.29 10.14 -0.12
CA LEU A 152 4.54 11.57 0.16
C LEU A 152 5.44 12.23 -0.90
N ILE A 153 6.52 11.55 -1.33
CA ILE A 153 7.44 12.05 -2.36
C ILE A 153 6.73 12.24 -3.70
N SER A 154 5.70 11.44 -4.00
CA SER A 154 4.90 11.57 -5.23
C SER A 154 4.09 12.88 -5.32
N GLY A 155 4.21 13.76 -4.35
CA GLY A 155 3.57 15.07 -4.39
C GLY A 155 2.18 15.13 -3.76
N ILE A 156 1.70 14.04 -3.16
CA ILE A 156 0.40 14.01 -2.48
C ILE A 156 0.52 14.73 -1.13
N PRO A 157 -0.21 15.85 -0.90
CA PRO A 157 -0.18 16.54 0.38
C PRO A 157 -0.74 15.67 1.51
N ASP A 158 -0.21 15.83 2.74
CA ASP A 158 -0.67 15.10 3.94
C ASP A 158 -2.18 15.21 4.15
N GLU A 159 -2.75 16.39 3.87
CA GLU A 159 -4.20 16.61 4.01
C GLU A 159 -5.01 15.80 2.99
N LEU A 160 -4.49 15.60 1.77
CA LEU A 160 -5.13 14.74 0.79
C LEU A 160 -5.03 13.27 1.21
N ILE A 161 -3.88 12.85 1.74
CA ILE A 161 -3.72 11.49 2.31
C ILE A 161 -4.72 11.27 3.44
N LYS A 162 -4.87 12.19 4.37
CA LYS A 162 -5.86 12.10 5.47
C LYS A 162 -7.29 12.01 4.93
N THR A 163 -7.63 12.84 3.95
CA THR A 163 -8.96 12.84 3.33
C THR A 163 -9.24 11.51 2.63
N GLU A 164 -8.28 10.99 1.87
CA GLU A 164 -8.41 9.71 1.18
C GLU A 164 -8.48 8.52 2.18
N LEU A 165 -7.70 8.55 3.25
CA LEU A 165 -7.80 7.56 4.32
C LEU A 165 -9.18 7.58 4.99
N ALA A 166 -9.76 8.77 5.21
CA ALA A 166 -11.12 8.92 5.72
C ALA A 166 -12.17 8.39 4.72
N ASN A 167 -12.01 8.70 3.43
CA ASN A 167 -12.88 8.18 2.36
C ASN A 167 -12.84 6.65 2.30
N MET A 168 -11.66 6.06 2.37
CA MET A 168 -11.48 4.61 2.39
C MET A 168 -12.13 3.95 3.61
N ARG A 169 -12.09 4.58 4.78
CA ARG A 169 -12.79 4.12 5.99
C ARG A 169 -14.31 4.11 5.81
N ASN A 170 -14.82 5.08 5.07
CA ASN A 170 -16.24 5.22 4.77
C ASN A 170 -16.71 4.35 3.58
N GLY A 171 -15.83 3.47 3.06
CA GLY A 171 -16.15 2.59 1.94
C GLY A 171 -16.18 3.26 0.57
N ILE A 172 -15.65 4.49 0.46
CA ILE A 172 -15.51 5.21 -0.80
C ILE A 172 -14.30 4.63 -1.57
N SER A 173 -14.40 4.52 -2.88
CA SER A 173 -13.33 3.98 -3.72
C SER A 173 -12.04 4.76 -3.58
N MET A 174 -10.90 4.04 -3.60
CA MET A 174 -9.58 4.64 -3.61
C MET A 174 -9.38 5.50 -4.85
N SER A 175 -8.82 6.70 -4.66
CA SER A 175 -8.41 7.56 -5.78
C SER A 175 -7.29 6.91 -6.59
N PRO A 176 -7.26 7.06 -7.93
CA PRO A 176 -6.13 6.66 -8.75
C PRO A 176 -4.79 7.21 -8.27
N ASP A 177 -4.78 8.38 -7.64
CA ASP A 177 -3.59 9.07 -7.14
C ASP A 177 -2.87 8.31 -6.03
N LEU A 178 -3.59 7.52 -5.24
CA LEU A 178 -2.99 6.64 -4.22
C LEU A 178 -2.49 5.29 -4.78
N ILE A 179 -2.91 4.94 -5.98
CA ILE A 179 -2.53 3.67 -6.61
C ILE A 179 -1.17 3.81 -7.29
N PHE A 180 -0.96 4.92 -7.99
CA PHE A 180 0.29 5.17 -8.67
C PHE A 180 1.32 5.80 -7.73
N LYS A 181 2.49 5.18 -7.66
CA LYS A 181 3.62 5.59 -6.83
C LYS A 181 4.64 6.37 -7.65
N SER A 182 5.54 7.06 -7.00
CA SER A 182 6.76 7.60 -7.59
C SER A 182 7.79 7.81 -6.45
N PRO A 183 9.02 7.29 -6.57
CA PRO A 183 9.50 6.41 -7.62
C PRO A 183 9.05 4.94 -7.47
N TYR A 184 9.10 4.18 -8.56
CA TYR A 184 9.05 2.71 -8.55
C TYR A 184 10.45 2.15 -8.35
N PHE A 185 10.59 1.10 -7.53
CA PHE A 185 11.86 0.40 -7.36
C PHE A 185 11.88 -0.86 -8.21
N LEU A 186 12.79 -0.86 -9.19
CA LEU A 186 12.97 -1.94 -10.16
C LEU A 186 14.34 -2.63 -9.97
N ASP A 187 14.90 -2.59 -8.76
CA ASP A 187 16.18 -3.20 -8.39
C ASP A 187 16.19 -4.72 -8.61
N PHE A 188 15.03 -5.37 -8.50
CA PHE A 188 14.86 -6.78 -8.80
C PHE A 188 15.13 -7.15 -10.27
N THR A 189 15.19 -6.16 -11.18
CA THR A 189 15.58 -6.39 -12.59
C THR A 189 17.05 -6.70 -12.75
N GLY A 190 17.89 -6.35 -11.75
CA GLY A 190 19.34 -6.52 -11.80
C GLY A 190 20.04 -5.65 -12.85
N LEU A 191 19.33 -4.68 -13.45
CA LEU A 191 19.90 -3.79 -14.46
C LEU A 191 20.74 -2.72 -13.79
N THR A 192 21.99 -2.60 -14.26
CA THR A 192 22.95 -1.59 -13.83
C THR A 192 23.64 -0.97 -15.05
N GLY A 193 24.07 0.28 -14.93
CA GLY A 193 24.77 0.97 -16.02
C GLY A 193 23.87 1.29 -17.22
N MET A 194 24.40 1.12 -18.44
CA MET A 194 23.66 1.42 -19.67
C MET A 194 22.86 0.21 -20.16
N TYR A 195 21.57 0.37 -20.37
CA TYR A 195 20.66 -0.64 -20.92
C TYR A 195 19.64 0.02 -21.84
N SER A 196 18.95 -0.79 -22.68
CA SER A 196 17.89 -0.33 -23.59
C SER A 196 16.52 -0.41 -22.96
N GLU A 197 15.51 0.29 -23.53
CA GLU A 197 14.10 0.13 -23.14
C GLU A 197 13.66 -1.35 -23.26
N LYS A 198 14.11 -2.03 -24.31
CA LYS A 198 13.86 -3.46 -24.49
C LYS A 198 14.48 -4.32 -23.37
N ASN A 199 15.70 -4.01 -22.92
CA ASN A 199 16.31 -4.73 -21.80
C ASN A 199 15.49 -4.55 -20.50
N LEU A 200 15.03 -3.33 -20.25
CA LEU A 200 14.17 -3.03 -19.10
C LEU A 200 12.85 -3.81 -19.18
N GLU A 201 12.18 -3.75 -20.33
CA GLU A 201 10.93 -4.47 -20.56
C GLU A 201 11.10 -5.99 -20.39
N ASP A 202 12.13 -6.59 -21.03
CA ASP A 202 12.44 -8.01 -20.91
C ASP A 202 12.69 -8.42 -19.46
N SER A 203 13.43 -7.60 -18.69
CA SER A 203 13.72 -7.87 -17.27
C SER A 203 12.45 -7.77 -16.40
N LEU A 204 11.54 -6.84 -16.69
CA LEU A 204 10.25 -6.74 -16.01
C LEU A 204 9.37 -7.95 -16.26
N ILE A 205 9.38 -8.50 -17.49
CA ILE A 205 8.63 -9.71 -17.81
C ILE A 205 9.23 -10.94 -17.12
N VAL A 206 10.56 -11.08 -17.09
CA VAL A 206 11.24 -12.15 -16.36
C VAL A 206 10.90 -12.11 -14.86
N SER A 207 10.80 -10.91 -14.30
CA SER A 207 10.49 -10.66 -12.88
C SER A 207 9.06 -10.15 -12.67
N LEU A 208 8.10 -10.62 -13.47
CA LEU A 208 6.74 -10.08 -13.53
C LEU A 208 6.03 -10.13 -12.16
N GLU A 209 6.28 -11.16 -11.36
CA GLU A 209 5.72 -11.26 -10.01
C GLU A 209 6.19 -10.08 -9.13
N GLN A 210 7.51 -9.78 -9.13
CA GLN A 210 8.07 -8.68 -8.37
C GLN A 210 7.56 -7.33 -8.90
N PHE A 211 7.43 -7.20 -10.22
CA PHE A 211 6.89 -5.99 -10.82
C PHE A 211 5.41 -5.77 -10.44
N ILE A 212 4.58 -6.79 -10.45
CA ILE A 212 3.18 -6.71 -9.98
C ILE A 212 3.13 -6.34 -8.49
N MET A 213 4.00 -6.92 -7.67
CA MET A 213 4.10 -6.56 -6.25
C MET A 213 4.54 -5.10 -6.08
N GLU A 214 5.45 -4.62 -6.92
CA GLU A 214 5.88 -3.22 -6.91
C GLU A 214 4.78 -2.28 -7.42
N LEU A 215 4.03 -2.64 -8.46
CA LEU A 215 2.85 -1.87 -8.89
C LEU A 215 1.82 -1.75 -7.76
N GLY A 216 1.60 -2.83 -7.05
CA GLY A 216 0.65 -2.90 -5.93
C GLY A 216 -0.50 -3.86 -6.16
N MET A 217 -1.37 -3.97 -5.15
CA MET A 217 -2.50 -4.89 -5.22
C MET A 217 -3.58 -4.40 -6.19
N GLY A 218 -4.17 -5.35 -6.88
CA GLY A 218 -5.25 -5.10 -7.83
C GLY A 218 -4.80 -5.05 -9.28
N PHE A 219 -3.50 -4.95 -9.55
CA PHE A 219 -2.96 -5.05 -10.89
C PHE A 219 -2.95 -6.50 -11.36
N THR A 220 -3.41 -6.70 -12.58
CA THR A 220 -3.39 -7.99 -13.28
C THR A 220 -2.75 -7.75 -14.64
N PHE A 221 -1.72 -8.52 -14.97
CA PHE A 221 -1.08 -8.45 -16.27
C PHE A 221 -2.02 -8.95 -17.36
N VAL A 222 -2.13 -8.19 -18.45
CA VAL A 222 -2.98 -8.53 -19.60
C VAL A 222 -2.11 -8.92 -20.77
N GLU A 223 -1.24 -8.03 -21.24
CA GLU A 223 -0.48 -8.27 -22.46
C GLU A 223 0.81 -7.44 -22.47
N ARG A 224 1.82 -7.95 -23.17
CA ARG A 224 3.06 -7.27 -23.50
C ARG A 224 3.03 -6.89 -24.98
N GLN A 225 3.61 -5.73 -25.33
CA GLN A 225 3.70 -5.24 -26.71
C GLN A 225 2.35 -5.32 -27.43
N LYS A 226 1.33 -4.72 -26.76
CA LYS A 226 -0.02 -4.70 -27.32
C LYS A 226 -0.02 -3.97 -28.64
N ARG A 227 -0.28 -4.72 -29.73
CA ARG A 227 -0.37 -4.15 -31.08
C ARG A 227 -1.69 -3.40 -31.25
N MET A 228 -1.59 -2.19 -31.74
CA MET A 228 -2.70 -1.31 -32.11
C MET A 228 -2.53 -0.89 -33.57
N ILE A 229 -3.55 -1.03 -34.39
CA ILE A 229 -3.55 -0.57 -35.78
C ILE A 229 -4.31 0.76 -35.83
N ILE A 230 -3.65 1.82 -36.23
CA ILE A 230 -4.22 3.16 -36.31
C ILE A 230 -3.86 3.74 -37.70
N ASP A 231 -4.87 4.05 -38.49
CA ASP A 231 -4.72 4.56 -39.87
C ASP A 231 -3.83 3.67 -40.76
N GLY A 232 -3.81 2.37 -40.48
CA GLY A 232 -3.01 1.38 -41.22
C GLY A 232 -1.55 1.25 -40.74
N GLU A 233 -1.15 2.00 -39.71
CA GLU A 233 0.16 1.92 -39.09
C GLU A 233 0.11 1.10 -37.79
N ASP A 234 1.18 0.37 -37.53
CA ASP A 234 1.33 -0.45 -36.32
C ASP A 234 1.96 0.36 -35.19
N PHE A 235 1.27 0.39 -34.03
CA PHE A 235 1.76 0.93 -32.77
C PHE A 235 1.83 -0.19 -31.75
N TYR A 236 2.76 -0.08 -30.80
CA TYR A 236 2.96 -1.08 -29.78
C TYR A 236 3.04 -0.40 -28.41
N LEU A 237 2.17 -0.83 -27.49
CA LEU A 237 2.21 -0.44 -26.09
C LEU A 237 3.07 -1.43 -25.31
N ASP A 238 4.03 -0.96 -24.54
CA ASP A 238 4.98 -1.84 -23.84
C ASP A 238 4.29 -2.86 -22.95
N LEU A 239 3.45 -2.41 -22.00
CA LEU A 239 2.76 -3.29 -21.07
C LEU A 239 1.32 -2.84 -20.86
N LEU A 240 0.40 -3.79 -20.91
CA LEU A 240 -1.02 -3.58 -20.59
C LEU A 240 -1.38 -4.36 -19.35
N PHE A 241 -1.99 -3.66 -18.38
CA PHE A 241 -2.52 -4.22 -17.15
C PHE A 241 -4.00 -3.90 -17.01
N TYR A 242 -4.68 -4.64 -16.14
CA TYR A 242 -6.02 -4.33 -15.66
C TYR A 242 -6.00 -4.11 -14.15
N HIS A 243 -6.66 -3.06 -13.66
CA HIS A 243 -6.77 -2.82 -12.23
C HIS A 243 -8.16 -3.15 -11.71
N ARG A 244 -8.26 -4.23 -10.91
CA ARG A 244 -9.54 -4.82 -10.47
C ARG A 244 -10.44 -3.86 -9.70
N LYS A 245 -9.90 -3.06 -8.78
CA LYS A 245 -10.70 -2.13 -7.96
C LYS A 245 -11.14 -0.91 -8.76
N LEU A 246 -10.28 -0.39 -9.62
CA LEU A 246 -10.60 0.73 -10.51
C LEU A 246 -11.45 0.31 -11.71
N LYS A 247 -11.56 -1.00 -11.98
CA LYS A 247 -12.29 -1.57 -13.12
C LYS A 247 -11.88 -0.92 -14.45
N ARG A 248 -10.58 -0.81 -14.70
CA ARG A 248 -10.06 -0.18 -15.92
C ARG A 248 -8.73 -0.76 -16.36
N LEU A 249 -8.45 -0.58 -17.63
CA LEU A 249 -7.16 -0.88 -18.23
C LEU A 249 -6.13 0.16 -17.80
N ILE A 250 -4.88 -0.27 -17.60
CA ILE A 250 -3.73 0.57 -17.27
C ILE A 250 -2.67 0.32 -18.35
N ALA A 251 -2.43 1.33 -19.16
CA ALA A 251 -1.38 1.35 -20.17
C ALA A 251 -0.07 1.81 -19.54
N ILE A 252 1.00 1.03 -19.65
CA ILE A 252 2.33 1.38 -19.10
C ILE A 252 3.31 1.50 -20.25
N GLU A 253 3.98 2.65 -20.32
CA GLU A 253 5.08 2.96 -21.24
C GLU A 253 6.38 3.14 -20.45
N LEU A 254 7.46 2.58 -20.97
CA LEU A 254 8.80 2.61 -20.38
C LEU A 254 9.67 3.59 -21.15
N LYS A 255 10.34 4.52 -20.48
CA LYS A 255 11.23 5.50 -21.07
C LYS A 255 12.55 5.60 -20.31
N LEU A 256 13.67 5.42 -20.97
CA LEU A 256 15.00 5.46 -20.33
C LEU A 256 15.46 6.85 -19.90
N GLY A 257 14.92 7.87 -20.49
CA GLY A 257 15.35 9.24 -20.23
C GLY A 257 14.34 10.06 -19.45
N LYS A 258 14.49 11.37 -19.57
CA LYS A 258 13.53 12.33 -19.04
C LYS A 258 12.18 12.22 -19.74
N PHE A 259 11.12 12.49 -19.00
CA PHE A 259 9.80 12.69 -19.57
C PHE A 259 9.85 13.82 -20.62
N LYS A 260 9.20 13.62 -21.77
CA LYS A 260 9.08 14.57 -22.87
C LYS A 260 7.61 14.80 -23.23
N ALA A 261 7.27 16.01 -23.67
CA ALA A 261 5.89 16.35 -24.08
C ALA A 261 5.33 15.41 -25.19
N ALA A 262 6.20 14.89 -26.07
CA ALA A 262 5.79 13.91 -27.09
C ALA A 262 5.22 12.62 -26.51
N HIS A 263 5.67 12.18 -25.34
CA HIS A 263 5.17 10.97 -24.68
C HIS A 263 3.70 11.09 -24.27
N LYS A 264 3.23 12.33 -23.98
CA LYS A 264 1.83 12.61 -23.73
C LYS A 264 0.97 12.26 -24.94
N GLY A 265 1.34 12.78 -26.12
CA GLY A 265 0.56 12.54 -27.35
C GLY A 265 0.47 11.06 -27.70
N GLN A 266 1.58 10.32 -27.54
CA GLN A 266 1.61 8.88 -27.75
C GLN A 266 0.69 8.17 -26.78
N MET A 267 0.78 8.46 -25.48
CA MET A 267 -0.05 7.83 -24.46
C MET A 267 -1.54 8.17 -24.63
N GLU A 268 -1.90 9.43 -24.92
CA GLU A 268 -3.28 9.82 -25.21
C GLU A 268 -3.89 9.04 -26.38
N LEU A 269 -3.10 8.81 -27.44
CA LEU A 269 -3.52 8.02 -28.59
C LEU A 269 -3.84 6.58 -28.16
N TYR A 270 -2.96 5.98 -27.37
CA TYR A 270 -3.13 4.62 -26.86
C TYR A 270 -4.35 4.52 -25.94
N LEU A 271 -4.54 5.46 -25.02
CA LEU A 271 -5.69 5.45 -24.12
C LEU A 271 -7.01 5.55 -24.87
N ARG A 272 -7.10 6.42 -25.88
CA ARG A 272 -8.29 6.56 -26.73
C ARG A 272 -8.57 5.32 -27.56
N TRP A 273 -7.50 4.67 -28.06
CA TRP A 273 -7.63 3.41 -28.79
C TRP A 273 -8.15 2.30 -27.86
N LEU A 274 -7.58 2.15 -26.67
CA LEU A 274 -8.01 1.18 -25.67
C LEU A 274 -9.47 1.43 -25.22
N ASP A 275 -9.84 2.70 -25.00
CA ASP A 275 -11.22 3.07 -24.62
C ASP A 275 -12.24 2.69 -25.70
N LYS A 276 -11.84 2.80 -26.96
CA LYS A 276 -12.73 2.55 -28.09
C LYS A 276 -12.83 1.06 -28.46
N TYR A 277 -11.74 0.30 -28.38
CA TYR A 277 -11.66 -1.03 -28.97
C TYR A 277 -11.49 -2.18 -27.95
N GLU A 278 -10.94 -1.91 -26.75
CA GLU A 278 -10.63 -2.94 -25.76
C GLU A 278 -11.54 -2.86 -24.52
N LYS A 279 -11.99 -1.66 -24.14
CA LYS A 279 -12.80 -1.46 -22.97
C LYS A 279 -14.11 -2.24 -23.05
N GLN A 280 -14.43 -2.96 -21.96
CA GLN A 280 -15.67 -3.73 -21.86
C GLN A 280 -16.78 -2.93 -21.15
N SER A 281 -18.02 -3.39 -21.31
CA SER A 281 -19.17 -2.79 -20.62
C SER A 281 -19.01 -2.88 -19.10
N GLY A 282 -19.17 -1.76 -18.40
CA GLY A 282 -18.99 -1.65 -16.96
C GLY A 282 -17.57 -1.34 -16.51
N GLU A 283 -16.66 -1.12 -17.44
CA GLU A 283 -15.32 -0.63 -17.16
C GLU A 283 -15.22 0.89 -17.29
N GLU A 284 -14.34 1.47 -16.49
CA GLU A 284 -14.01 2.89 -16.54
C GLU A 284 -12.99 3.19 -17.65
N THR A 285 -12.82 4.46 -18.02
CA THR A 285 -11.83 4.88 -19.02
C THR A 285 -10.42 4.44 -18.63
N PRO A 286 -9.60 3.95 -19.58
CA PRO A 286 -8.23 3.56 -19.32
C PRO A 286 -7.36 4.67 -18.74
N LEU A 287 -6.34 4.31 -17.96
CA LEU A 287 -5.32 5.21 -17.43
C LEU A 287 -3.95 4.87 -18.02
N GLY A 288 -3.11 5.89 -18.17
CA GLY A 288 -1.74 5.76 -18.60
C GLY A 288 -0.75 5.95 -17.45
N LEU A 289 0.29 5.13 -17.42
CA LEU A 289 1.45 5.28 -16.55
C LEU A 289 2.71 5.33 -17.42
N ILE A 290 3.40 6.46 -17.41
CA ILE A 290 4.69 6.59 -18.07
C ILE A 290 5.78 6.46 -17.02
N LEU A 291 6.56 5.39 -17.08
CA LEU A 291 7.71 5.17 -16.22
C LEU A 291 8.96 5.72 -16.90
N CYS A 292 9.62 6.70 -16.31
CA CYS A 292 10.80 7.34 -16.83
C CYS A 292 11.93 7.41 -15.80
N ALA A 293 13.18 7.50 -16.25
CA ALA A 293 14.32 7.59 -15.34
C ALA A 293 14.36 8.94 -14.59
N GLU A 294 13.85 10.01 -15.21
CA GLU A 294 13.78 11.33 -14.60
C GLU A 294 12.44 11.99 -14.95
N GLY A 295 11.71 12.44 -13.95
CA GLY A 295 10.50 13.26 -14.10
C GLY A 295 10.85 14.73 -14.35
N GLY A 296 10.14 15.39 -15.25
CA GLY A 296 10.21 16.85 -15.42
C GLY A 296 9.00 17.50 -14.77
N GLN A 297 9.06 17.85 -13.49
CA GLN A 297 7.90 18.28 -12.71
C GLN A 297 7.17 19.47 -13.34
N GLU A 298 7.88 20.47 -13.79
CA GLU A 298 7.31 21.65 -14.49
C GLU A 298 6.59 21.27 -15.79
N GLN A 299 7.17 20.36 -16.59
CA GLN A 299 6.51 19.90 -17.82
C GLN A 299 5.24 19.08 -17.52
N ILE A 300 5.27 18.26 -16.47
CA ILE A 300 4.14 17.46 -16.03
C ILE A 300 2.97 18.35 -15.63
N GLU A 301 3.24 19.40 -14.83
CA GLU A 301 2.25 20.38 -14.38
C GLU A 301 1.67 21.19 -15.56
N LEU A 302 2.52 21.77 -16.39
CA LEU A 302 2.09 22.58 -17.53
C LEU A 302 1.26 21.79 -18.55
N LEU A 303 1.57 20.52 -18.75
CA LEU A 303 0.84 19.64 -19.67
C LEU A 303 -0.49 19.13 -19.09
N GLN A 304 -0.78 19.36 -17.81
CA GLN A 304 -2.02 18.93 -17.14
C GLN A 304 -2.35 17.45 -17.41
N LEU A 305 -1.35 16.58 -17.27
CA LEU A 305 -1.43 15.16 -17.61
C LEU A 305 -2.55 14.42 -16.86
N GLU A 306 -2.81 14.83 -15.63
CA GLU A 306 -3.88 14.24 -14.80
C GLU A 306 -5.27 14.36 -15.42
N LYS A 307 -5.54 15.49 -16.10
CA LYS A 307 -6.82 15.67 -16.81
C LYS A 307 -6.97 14.73 -18.02
N ALA A 308 -5.84 14.28 -18.56
CA ALA A 308 -5.80 13.30 -19.65
C ALA A 308 -5.79 11.84 -19.16
N GLY A 309 -5.86 11.62 -17.84
CA GLY A 309 -5.76 10.28 -17.25
C GLY A 309 -4.36 9.68 -17.34
N ILE A 310 -3.32 10.51 -17.41
CA ILE A 310 -1.93 10.07 -17.54
C ILE A 310 -1.18 10.42 -16.26
N LYS A 311 -0.48 9.45 -15.70
CA LYS A 311 0.50 9.62 -14.62
C LYS A 311 1.90 9.40 -15.15
N VAL A 312 2.82 10.21 -14.67
CA VAL A 312 4.26 10.04 -14.91
C VAL A 312 4.91 9.72 -13.58
N ALA A 313 5.72 8.69 -13.56
CA ALA A 313 6.46 8.29 -12.38
C ALA A 313 7.91 7.99 -12.72
N GLU A 314 8.79 8.31 -11.79
CA GLU A 314 10.19 7.90 -11.88
C GLU A 314 10.34 6.43 -11.49
N TYR A 315 11.38 5.77 -12.03
CA TYR A 315 11.81 4.48 -11.57
C TYR A 315 13.31 4.48 -11.24
N LEU A 316 13.69 3.58 -10.32
CA LEU A 316 15.09 3.37 -9.91
C LEU A 316 15.41 1.89 -10.06
N THR A 317 16.46 1.55 -10.78
CA THR A 317 16.94 0.16 -10.93
C THR A 317 17.95 -0.23 -9.87
N GLU A 318 18.45 0.74 -9.09
CA GLU A 318 19.29 0.53 -7.93
C GLU A 318 18.62 1.15 -6.70
N LEU A 319 18.60 0.43 -5.58
CA LEU A 319 18.07 0.96 -4.33
C LEU A 319 19.00 2.06 -3.81
N PRO A 320 18.50 3.29 -3.63
CA PRO A 320 19.30 4.32 -2.96
C PRO A 320 19.56 3.90 -1.52
N ASP A 321 20.67 4.39 -0.95
CA ASP A 321 20.91 4.26 0.47
C ASP A 321 19.67 4.77 1.24
N ARG A 322 19.24 3.99 2.25
CA ARG A 322 18.06 4.31 3.06
C ARG A 322 18.12 5.71 3.65
N GLN A 323 19.34 6.16 4.05
CA GLN A 323 19.52 7.49 4.61
C GLN A 323 19.31 8.59 3.56
N LEU A 324 19.80 8.39 2.33
CA LEU A 324 19.58 9.32 1.22
C LEU A 324 18.08 9.49 0.89
N LEU A 325 17.32 8.40 0.97
CA LEU A 325 15.86 8.44 0.76
C LEU A 325 15.15 9.24 1.87
N ILE A 326 15.56 9.03 3.13
CA ILE A 326 15.06 9.78 4.28
C ILE A 326 15.42 11.26 4.17
N ASP A 327 16.65 11.58 3.79
CA ASP A 327 17.11 12.96 3.64
C ASP A 327 16.39 13.68 2.48
N LYS A 328 16.15 12.97 1.36
CA LYS A 328 15.34 13.49 0.24
C LYS A 328 13.91 13.77 0.70
N LEU A 329 13.30 12.85 1.43
CA LEU A 329 11.96 13.02 2.00
C LEU A 329 11.88 14.24 2.93
N HIS A 330 12.83 14.38 3.87
CA HIS A 330 12.83 15.53 4.79
C HIS A 330 12.94 16.86 4.03
N ARG A 331 13.77 16.90 3.00
CA ARG A 331 13.95 18.10 2.16
C ARG A 331 12.67 18.45 1.39
N GLU A 332 12.01 17.47 0.80
CA GLU A 332 10.74 17.65 0.08
C GLU A 332 9.62 18.11 1.03
N LEU A 333 9.54 17.50 2.22
CA LEU A 333 8.57 17.90 3.24
C LEU A 333 8.80 19.34 3.73
N GLU A 334 10.06 19.77 3.93
CA GLU A 334 10.38 21.15 4.31
C GLU A 334 9.98 22.14 3.22
N ILE A 335 10.31 21.87 1.96
CA ILE A 335 9.95 22.74 0.83
C ILE A 335 8.41 22.87 0.74
N LYS A 336 7.68 21.78 0.86
CA LYS A 336 6.21 21.81 0.80
C LYS A 336 5.60 22.53 1.98
N ARG A 337 6.17 22.39 3.19
CA ARG A 337 5.72 23.10 4.38
C ARG A 337 5.87 24.62 4.20
N GLN A 338 7.00 25.07 3.67
CA GLN A 338 7.24 26.48 3.36
C GLN A 338 6.28 27.02 2.30
N LEU A 339 6.02 26.26 1.23
CA LEU A 339 5.05 26.63 0.19
C LEU A 339 3.61 26.72 0.73
N PHE A 340 3.25 25.87 1.69
CA PHE A 340 1.93 25.87 2.31
C PHE A 340 1.76 27.01 3.33
N GLU A 341 2.82 27.36 4.05
CA GLU A 341 2.83 28.50 4.96
C GLU A 341 2.74 29.81 4.17
N ASN A 342 3.47 29.96 3.09
CA ASN A 342 3.41 31.14 2.20
C ASN A 342 2.01 31.31 1.56
N ARG A 343 1.35 30.25 1.12
CA ARG A 343 -0.03 30.33 0.61
C ARG A 343 -1.05 30.76 1.65
N LYS A 344 -0.87 30.37 2.92
CA LYS A 344 -1.75 30.80 4.00
C LYS A 344 -1.56 32.26 4.39
N GLU A 345 -0.41 32.85 4.08
CA GLU A 345 -0.16 34.30 4.26
C GLU A 345 -0.78 35.10 3.12
N ASP A 346 -0.69 34.62 1.87
CA ASP A 346 -1.30 35.27 0.70
C ASP A 346 -2.86 35.23 0.72
N ASP A 347 -3.47 34.21 1.34
CA ASP A 347 -4.94 34.14 1.52
C ASP A 347 -5.47 34.99 2.69
N LYS A 348 -4.60 35.69 3.42
CA LYS A 348 -4.98 36.57 4.54
C LYS A 348 -4.81 38.07 4.25
N GLU A 349 -4.26 38.43 3.09
CA GLU A 349 -4.29 39.77 2.52
C GLU A 349 -5.44 39.93 1.52
#